data_f6a1c52fc7695b0ee22294a571daafc5
#
_entry.id   f6a1c52fc7695b0ee22294a571daafc5
#
_cell.length_a   1.000
_cell.length_b   1.000
_cell.length_c   1.000
_cell.angle_alpha   90.00
_cell.angle_beta   90.00
_cell.angle_gamma   90.00
#
_symmetry.space_group_name_H-M   'P 1'
#
loop_
_entity.id
_entity.type
_entity.pdbx_description
1 polymer ?
#
loop_
_entity_poly.entity_id
_entity_poly.type
_entity_poly.pdbx_seq_one_letter_code
_entity_poly.pdbx_strand_id
1 'polypeptide(L)'
;SNADKFVGQQIALTDWLTIDQEQVDRFGEVTRWTPWMHTDPKRCAEESPYGGTLVHGFFIVSLITYFMEGAGVRPKDGAYSLNYGMDKVRVLQPVITGDGVRIRDRVKLIGVTDRGDAKRLLKTSHEFEVEGQQGPSVYVEYLNFWFPKSTDTTFNQ
;
A
#
# COMPACT_ATOMS: atom_id res chain seq x y z
N SER A 1 -11.14 3.15 -21.15
CA SER A 1 -10.96 3.55 -19.74
C SER A 1 -11.09 5.05 -19.60
N ASN A 2 -11.64 5.52 -18.48
CA ASN A 2 -11.69 6.96 -18.16
C ASN A 2 -10.58 7.38 -17.17
N ALA A 3 -9.63 6.50 -16.92
CA ALA A 3 -8.58 6.73 -15.92
C ALA A 3 -7.75 8.00 -16.21
N ASP A 4 -7.52 8.29 -17.50
CA ASP A 4 -6.73 9.47 -17.91
C ASP A 4 -7.29 10.79 -17.35
N LYS A 5 -8.60 10.87 -17.12
CA LYS A 5 -9.26 12.07 -16.57
C LYS A 5 -8.90 12.34 -15.11
N PHE A 6 -8.37 11.35 -14.41
CA PHE A 6 -8.04 11.44 -12.99
C PHE A 6 -6.54 11.61 -12.73
N VAL A 7 -5.72 11.63 -13.77
CA VAL A 7 -4.27 11.85 -13.61
C VAL A 7 -4.01 13.19 -12.94
N GLY A 8 -3.18 13.16 -11.89
CA GLY A 8 -2.88 14.31 -11.04
C GLY A 8 -3.84 14.50 -9.86
N GLN A 9 -4.92 13.72 -9.77
CA GLN A 9 -5.92 13.86 -8.72
C GLN A 9 -5.72 12.85 -7.58
N GLN A 10 -6.06 13.27 -6.37
CA GLN A 10 -6.28 12.33 -5.27
C GLN A 10 -7.53 11.51 -5.57
N ILE A 11 -7.37 10.20 -5.63
CA ILE A 11 -8.46 9.26 -5.96
C ILE A 11 -8.97 8.50 -4.75
N ALA A 12 -8.22 8.47 -3.66
CA ALA A 12 -8.66 7.89 -2.40
C ALA A 12 -7.92 8.49 -1.19
N LEU A 13 -8.62 8.49 -0.08
CA LEU A 13 -8.07 8.57 1.28
C LEU A 13 -8.75 7.47 2.06
N THR A 14 -7.99 6.47 2.46
CA THR A 14 -8.55 5.26 3.07
C THR A 14 -8.97 5.46 4.52
N ASP A 15 -9.73 4.52 5.04
CA ASP A 15 -9.96 4.43 6.48
C ASP A 15 -8.65 4.06 7.20
N TRP A 16 -8.64 4.29 8.50
CA TRP A 16 -7.54 3.92 9.36
C TRP A 16 -7.51 2.40 9.59
N LEU A 17 -6.31 1.84 9.51
CA LEU A 17 -6.02 0.45 9.86
C LEU A 17 -5.13 0.43 11.10
N THR A 18 -5.48 -0.38 12.08
CA THR A 18 -4.62 -0.62 13.25
C THR A 18 -3.65 -1.77 12.96
N ILE A 19 -2.38 -1.53 13.22
CA ILE A 19 -1.33 -2.56 13.20
C ILE A 19 -0.87 -2.77 14.64
N ASP A 20 -0.98 -3.99 15.14
CA ASP A 20 -0.54 -4.39 16.47
C ASP A 20 0.76 -5.20 16.43
N GLN A 21 1.31 -5.51 17.61
CA GLN A 21 2.56 -6.25 17.74
C GLN A 21 2.45 -7.67 17.20
N GLU A 22 1.30 -8.32 17.37
CA GLU A 22 1.09 -9.69 16.85
C GLU A 22 1.20 -9.73 15.32
N GLN A 23 0.65 -8.73 14.65
CA GLN A 23 0.75 -8.62 13.18
C GLN A 23 2.19 -8.37 12.73
N VAL A 24 2.94 -7.55 13.46
CA VAL A 24 4.36 -7.31 13.18
C VAL A 24 5.18 -8.59 13.36
N ASP A 25 4.93 -9.33 14.44
CA ASP A 25 5.59 -10.61 14.70
C ASP A 25 5.32 -11.61 13.57
N ARG A 26 4.06 -11.75 13.15
CA ARG A 26 3.65 -12.64 12.05
C ARG A 26 4.30 -12.23 10.72
N PHE A 27 4.38 -10.94 10.42
CA PHE A 27 5.07 -10.48 9.22
C PHE A 27 6.57 -10.84 9.28
N GLY A 28 7.21 -10.65 10.42
CA GLY A 28 8.60 -11.05 10.64
C GLY A 28 8.82 -12.55 10.45
N GLU A 29 7.94 -13.39 10.99
CA GLU A 29 7.98 -14.85 10.83
C GLU A 29 7.86 -15.28 9.38
N VAL A 30 6.87 -14.75 8.66
CA VAL A 30 6.62 -15.07 7.24
C VAL A 30 7.79 -14.65 6.35
N THR A 31 8.37 -13.49 6.61
CA THR A 31 9.51 -12.95 5.84
C THR A 31 10.86 -13.46 6.36
N ARG A 32 10.88 -14.21 7.46
CA ARG A 32 12.07 -14.71 8.13
C ARG A 32 13.00 -13.59 8.60
N TRP A 33 12.43 -12.48 9.01
CA TRP A 33 13.15 -11.31 9.50
C TRP A 33 12.54 -10.83 10.82
N THR A 34 13.15 -11.27 11.93
CA THR A 34 12.65 -11.05 13.29
C THR A 34 13.70 -10.40 14.21
N PRO A 35 14.39 -9.33 13.80
CA PRO A 35 15.31 -8.64 14.70
C PRO A 35 14.52 -8.01 15.86
N TRP A 36 15.18 -7.90 17.01
CA TRP A 36 14.56 -7.44 18.26
C TRP A 36 13.87 -6.07 18.15
N MET A 37 14.34 -5.21 17.28
CA MET A 37 13.70 -3.90 17.04
C MET A 37 12.28 -3.99 16.49
N HIS A 38 11.89 -5.11 15.93
CA HIS A 38 10.51 -5.37 15.48
C HIS A 38 9.74 -6.27 16.45
N THR A 39 10.41 -7.14 17.18
CA THR A 39 9.78 -8.28 17.86
C THR A 39 9.91 -8.32 19.37
N ASP A 40 10.69 -7.43 19.97
CA ASP A 40 10.92 -7.40 21.42
C ASP A 40 10.51 -6.03 22.02
N PRO A 41 9.22 -5.85 22.39
CA PRO A 41 8.73 -4.59 22.94
C PRO A 41 9.45 -4.18 24.25
N LYS A 42 9.79 -5.14 25.11
CA LYS A 42 10.45 -4.85 26.37
C LYS A 42 11.85 -4.29 26.14
N ARG A 43 12.62 -4.97 25.32
CA ARG A 43 13.96 -4.51 24.97
C ARG A 43 13.93 -3.18 24.23
N CYS A 44 12.96 -2.98 23.34
CA CYS A 44 12.79 -1.71 22.65
C CYS A 44 12.49 -0.55 23.60
N ALA A 45 11.68 -0.77 24.61
CA ALA A 45 11.39 0.27 25.62
C ALA A 45 12.64 0.70 26.40
N GLU A 46 13.58 -0.25 26.62
CA GLU A 46 14.80 -0.01 27.41
C GLU A 46 15.97 0.50 26.55
N GLU A 47 16.15 -0.04 25.35
CA GLU A 47 17.37 0.14 24.56
C GLU A 47 17.15 0.86 23.21
N SER A 48 15.91 0.89 22.66
CA SER A 48 15.67 1.50 21.37
C SER A 48 15.62 3.02 21.46
N PRO A 49 16.25 3.75 20.53
CA PRO A 49 16.11 5.21 20.46
C PRO A 49 14.68 5.67 20.12
N TYR A 50 13.81 4.75 19.69
CA TYR A 50 12.41 5.03 19.33
C TYR A 50 11.43 4.73 20.47
N GLY A 51 11.87 4.10 21.55
CA GLY A 51 11.05 3.82 22.73
C GLY A 51 10.01 2.71 22.55
N GLY A 52 10.00 2.02 21.40
CA GLY A 52 9.08 0.93 21.09
C GLY A 52 9.52 0.16 19.85
N THR A 53 8.82 -0.93 19.56
CA THR A 53 9.08 -1.73 18.36
C THR A 53 8.65 -0.98 17.11
N LEU A 54 9.33 -1.27 16.00
CA LEU A 54 9.04 -0.67 14.70
C LEU A 54 8.22 -1.62 13.83
N VAL A 55 7.24 -1.07 13.13
CA VAL A 55 6.58 -1.77 12.02
C VAL A 55 7.58 -1.87 10.87
N HIS A 56 7.71 -3.04 10.26
CA HIS A 56 8.56 -3.19 9.08
C HIS A 56 8.09 -2.26 7.96
N GLY A 57 9.00 -1.51 7.35
CA GLY A 57 8.66 -0.67 6.20
C GLY A 57 8.03 -1.46 5.07
N PHE A 58 8.51 -2.67 4.80
CA PHE A 58 7.93 -3.57 3.80
C PHE A 58 6.56 -4.10 4.18
N PHE A 59 6.23 -4.22 5.47
CA PHE A 59 4.88 -4.55 5.89
C PHE A 59 3.89 -3.45 5.42
N ILE A 60 4.22 -2.20 5.66
CA ILE A 60 3.40 -1.06 5.24
C ILE A 60 3.25 -1.04 3.72
N VAL A 61 4.35 -1.18 2.98
CA VAL A 61 4.33 -1.26 1.51
C VAL A 61 3.43 -2.39 1.02
N SER A 62 3.45 -3.55 1.67
CA SER A 62 2.63 -4.70 1.28
C SER A 62 1.11 -4.47 1.43
N LEU A 63 0.70 -3.45 2.18
CA LEU A 63 -0.71 -3.10 2.38
C LEU A 63 -1.33 -2.30 1.23
N ILE A 64 -0.58 -1.91 0.22
CA ILE A 64 -1.07 -1.12 -0.92
C ILE A 64 -2.32 -1.74 -1.53
N THR A 65 -2.28 -3.02 -1.85
CA THR A 65 -3.41 -3.72 -2.48
C THR A 65 -4.63 -3.80 -1.57
N TYR A 66 -4.43 -4.03 -0.29
CA TYR A 66 -5.49 -4.00 0.71
C TYR A 66 -6.19 -2.63 0.74
N PHE A 67 -5.44 -1.55 0.82
CA PHE A 67 -6.00 -0.20 0.86
C PHE A 67 -6.68 0.20 -0.44
N MET A 68 -6.08 -0.12 -1.58
CA MET A 68 -6.67 0.18 -2.88
C MET A 68 -7.97 -0.58 -3.11
N GLU A 69 -8.02 -1.87 -2.79
CA GLU A 69 -9.23 -2.68 -2.94
C GLU A 69 -10.33 -2.20 -2.00
N GLY A 70 -10.01 -1.94 -0.73
CA GLY A 70 -10.96 -1.42 0.24
C GLY A 70 -11.54 -0.06 -0.12
N ALA A 71 -10.77 0.79 -0.80
CA ALA A 71 -11.20 2.10 -1.28
C ALA A 71 -11.87 2.04 -2.67
N GLY A 72 -11.97 0.87 -3.29
CA GLY A 72 -12.56 0.70 -4.62
C GLY A 72 -11.75 1.33 -5.75
N VAL A 73 -10.45 1.47 -5.58
CA VAL A 73 -9.55 2.07 -6.58
C VAL A 73 -9.29 1.08 -7.71
N ARG A 74 -10.11 1.19 -8.74
CA ARG A 74 -9.98 0.37 -9.95
C ARG A 74 -10.67 1.02 -11.15
N PRO A 75 -10.19 0.78 -12.39
CA PRO A 75 -10.91 1.17 -13.59
C PRO A 75 -12.26 0.45 -13.66
N LYS A 76 -13.31 1.15 -14.11
CA LYS A 76 -14.66 0.56 -14.27
C LYS A 76 -14.69 -0.61 -15.26
N ASP A 77 -13.86 -0.54 -16.28
CA ASP A 77 -13.70 -1.53 -17.34
C ASP A 77 -12.61 -2.58 -17.03
N GLY A 78 -11.97 -2.51 -15.87
CA GLY A 78 -10.99 -3.48 -15.43
C GLY A 78 -11.62 -4.77 -14.90
N ALA A 79 -11.07 -5.92 -15.30
CA ALA A 79 -11.44 -7.24 -14.79
C ALA A 79 -10.61 -7.63 -13.57
N TYR A 80 -9.30 -7.54 -13.73
CA TYR A 80 -8.32 -7.85 -12.68
C TYR A 80 -7.03 -7.10 -12.93
N SER A 81 -6.18 -7.09 -11.94
CA SER A 81 -4.85 -6.49 -12.04
C SER A 81 -3.76 -7.42 -11.53
N LEU A 82 -2.55 -7.14 -11.96
CA LEU A 82 -1.33 -7.75 -11.44
C LEU A 82 -0.40 -6.67 -10.90
N ASN A 83 0.28 -6.97 -9.81
CA ASN A 83 1.35 -6.14 -9.31
C ASN A 83 2.48 -6.15 -10.35
N TYR A 84 2.80 -4.99 -10.91
CA TYR A 84 3.85 -4.87 -11.92
C TYR A 84 5.17 -4.47 -11.30
N GLY A 85 5.16 -3.50 -10.41
CA GLY A 85 6.37 -3.03 -9.76
C GLY A 85 6.18 -1.70 -9.01
N MET A 86 7.30 -1.13 -8.61
CA MET A 86 7.38 0.15 -7.92
C MET A 86 8.55 0.94 -8.48
N ASP A 87 8.32 2.19 -8.87
CA ASP A 87 9.38 3.06 -9.37
C ASP A 87 10.11 3.77 -8.23
N LYS A 88 9.44 3.94 -7.09
CA LYS A 88 10.00 4.61 -5.94
C LYS A 88 9.41 4.07 -4.65
N VAL A 89 10.28 3.77 -3.70
CA VAL A 89 9.91 3.43 -2.32
C VAL A 89 10.81 4.21 -1.37
N ARG A 90 10.22 4.93 -0.42
CA ARG A 90 10.96 5.65 0.63
C ARG A 90 10.26 5.45 1.96
N VAL A 91 11.01 4.96 2.93
CA VAL A 91 10.61 4.96 4.35
C VAL A 91 11.16 6.25 4.95
N LEU A 92 10.28 7.20 5.18
CA LEU A 92 10.63 8.59 5.55
C LEU A 92 10.72 8.79 7.05
N GLN A 93 9.87 8.09 7.81
CA GLN A 93 9.79 8.18 9.25
C GLN A 93 9.56 6.79 9.84
N PRO A 94 10.13 6.48 11.01
CA PRO A 94 9.85 5.22 11.69
C PRO A 94 8.37 5.18 12.13
N VAL A 95 7.78 4.00 12.04
CA VAL A 95 6.42 3.74 12.53
C VAL A 95 6.52 2.84 13.75
N ILE A 96 6.17 3.39 14.91
CA ILE A 96 6.27 2.69 16.20
C ILE A 96 4.96 1.94 16.44
N THR A 97 5.07 0.63 16.70
CA THR A 97 3.90 -0.23 16.92
C THR A 97 3.15 0.14 18.19
N GLY A 98 3.86 0.32 19.31
CA GLY A 98 3.25 0.62 20.61
C GLY A 98 2.15 -0.39 20.99
N ASP A 99 1.06 0.10 21.55
CA ASP A 99 -0.15 -0.66 21.88
C ASP A 99 -1.09 -0.83 20.66
N GLY A 100 -0.59 -0.59 19.49
CA GLY A 100 -1.30 -0.53 18.22
C GLY A 100 -1.14 0.86 17.59
N VAL A 101 -0.77 0.88 16.34
CA VAL A 101 -0.59 2.11 15.56
C VAL A 101 -1.61 2.14 14.43
N ARG A 102 -2.20 3.30 14.19
CA ARG A 102 -3.18 3.48 13.12
C ARG A 102 -2.55 4.17 11.93
N ILE A 103 -2.70 3.55 10.77
CA ILE A 103 -2.20 4.07 9.49
C ILE A 103 -3.32 4.14 8.46
N ARG A 104 -3.18 5.03 7.49
CA ARG A 104 -4.05 5.13 6.31
C ARG A 104 -3.22 5.48 5.08
N ASP A 105 -3.81 5.32 3.92
CA ASP A 105 -3.17 5.57 2.64
C ASP A 105 -3.89 6.71 1.89
N ARG A 106 -3.11 7.69 1.46
CA ARG A 106 -3.53 8.76 0.56
C ARG A 106 -3.05 8.42 -0.85
N VAL A 107 -3.99 8.18 -1.74
CA VAL A 107 -3.72 7.68 -3.08
C VAL A 107 -3.97 8.75 -4.13
N LYS A 108 -3.00 8.98 -5.02
CA LYS A 108 -3.16 9.79 -6.22
C LYS A 108 -2.89 8.94 -7.45
N LEU A 109 -3.66 9.16 -8.50
CA LEU A 109 -3.31 8.63 -9.82
C LEU A 109 -2.31 9.59 -10.49
N ILE A 110 -1.10 9.11 -10.76
CA ILE A 110 -0.03 9.96 -11.32
C ILE A 110 0.37 9.59 -12.75
N GLY A 111 -0.14 8.47 -13.27
CA GLY A 111 0.12 8.10 -14.65
C GLY A 111 -0.79 6.98 -15.14
N VAL A 112 -1.06 7.00 -16.43
CA VAL A 112 -1.76 5.94 -17.16
C VAL A 112 -1.01 5.69 -18.46
N THR A 113 -0.63 4.45 -18.71
CA THR A 113 0.06 4.05 -19.94
C THR A 113 -0.75 3.01 -20.66
N ASP A 114 -1.05 3.25 -21.93
CA ASP A 114 -1.67 2.27 -22.81
C ASP A 114 -0.68 1.14 -23.11
N ARG A 115 -1.12 -0.10 -22.97
CA ARG A 115 -0.32 -1.31 -23.23
C ARG A 115 -0.90 -2.17 -24.35
N GLY A 116 -1.80 -1.62 -25.14
CA GLY A 116 -2.50 -2.33 -26.22
C GLY A 116 -3.61 -3.25 -25.70
N ASP A 117 -4.49 -3.69 -26.58
CA ASP A 117 -5.61 -4.59 -26.28
C ASP A 117 -6.46 -4.15 -25.07
N ALA A 118 -6.69 -2.84 -24.94
CA ALA A 118 -7.37 -2.21 -23.82
C ALA A 118 -6.71 -2.42 -22.44
N LYS A 119 -5.50 -2.95 -22.37
CA LYS A 119 -4.71 -3.08 -21.14
C LYS A 119 -4.14 -1.72 -20.75
N ARG A 120 -4.04 -1.47 -19.44
CA ARG A 120 -3.51 -0.21 -18.91
C ARG A 120 -2.53 -0.48 -17.77
N LEU A 121 -1.40 0.22 -17.80
CA LEU A 121 -0.51 0.33 -16.67
C LEU A 121 -0.84 1.62 -15.92
N LEU A 122 -1.35 1.48 -14.71
CA LEU A 122 -1.63 2.61 -13.84
C LEU A 122 -0.45 2.84 -12.90
N LYS A 123 -0.07 4.09 -12.75
CA LYS A 123 0.89 4.52 -11.75
C LYS A 123 0.18 5.34 -10.69
N THR A 124 0.24 4.89 -9.46
CA THR A 124 -0.31 5.60 -8.30
C THR A 124 0.78 5.99 -7.33
N SER A 125 0.63 7.14 -6.69
CA SER A 125 1.44 7.49 -5.53
C SER A 125 0.67 7.20 -4.25
N HIS A 126 1.38 6.71 -3.27
CA HIS A 126 0.87 6.34 -1.95
C HIS A 126 1.64 7.09 -0.89
N GLU A 127 0.92 7.83 -0.06
CA GLU A 127 1.44 8.47 1.13
C GLU A 127 0.80 7.80 2.34
N PHE A 128 1.57 6.95 3.03
CA PHE A 128 1.09 6.30 4.25
C PHE A 128 1.23 7.25 5.43
N GLU A 129 0.10 7.61 6.02
CA GLU A 129 0.02 8.51 7.16
C GLU A 129 -0.18 7.72 8.44
N VAL A 130 0.48 8.14 9.51
CA VAL A 130 0.30 7.61 10.87
C VAL A 130 -0.52 8.61 11.68
N GLU A 131 -1.54 8.13 12.40
CA GLU A 131 -2.36 8.97 13.26
C GLU A 131 -1.52 9.70 14.31
N GLY A 132 -1.71 11.01 14.38
CA GLY A 132 -0.95 11.88 15.28
C GLY A 132 0.45 12.25 14.82
N GLN A 133 0.92 11.73 13.69
CA GLN A 133 2.23 12.06 13.12
C GLN A 133 2.09 13.02 11.94
N GLN A 134 2.94 14.01 11.86
CA GLN A 134 2.93 14.97 10.76
C GLN A 134 3.69 14.45 9.55
N GLY A 135 3.06 14.52 8.38
CA GLY A 135 3.62 14.06 7.11
C GLY A 135 3.55 12.54 6.93
N PRO A 136 3.86 12.04 5.73
CA PRO A 136 3.85 10.62 5.44
C PRO A 136 5.03 9.88 6.09
N SER A 137 4.78 8.67 6.54
CA SER A 137 5.83 7.77 7.04
C SER A 137 6.46 6.93 5.94
N VAL A 138 5.69 6.56 4.94
CA VAL A 138 6.15 5.82 3.76
C VAL A 138 5.57 6.46 2.50
N TYR A 139 6.39 6.58 1.48
CA TYR A 139 5.98 7.03 0.14
C TYR A 139 6.31 5.97 -0.89
N VAL A 140 5.35 5.67 -1.76
CA VAL A 140 5.53 4.68 -2.83
C VAL A 140 4.94 5.20 -4.14
N GLU A 141 5.63 4.95 -5.24
CA GLU A 141 5.07 5.04 -6.60
C GLU A 141 4.87 3.62 -7.12
N TYR A 142 3.62 3.19 -7.18
CA TYR A 142 3.23 1.82 -7.46
C TYR A 142 2.69 1.68 -8.89
N LEU A 143 3.07 0.60 -9.54
CA LEU A 143 2.66 0.23 -10.89
C LEU A 143 1.74 -0.98 -10.83
N ASN A 144 0.52 -0.80 -11.31
CA ASN A 144 -0.52 -1.81 -11.33
C ASN A 144 -0.97 -2.07 -12.78
N PHE A 145 -0.85 -3.29 -13.25
CA PHE A 145 -1.18 -3.67 -14.62
C PHE A 145 -2.60 -4.20 -14.70
N TRP A 146 -3.48 -3.45 -15.35
CA TRP A 146 -4.90 -3.77 -15.48
C TRP A 146 -5.24 -4.43 -16.79
N PHE A 147 -6.05 -5.49 -16.69
CA PHE A 147 -6.61 -6.23 -17.81
C PHE A 147 -8.09 -5.88 -17.98
N PRO A 148 -8.58 -5.73 -19.23
CA PRO A 148 -9.97 -5.35 -19.48
C PRO A 148 -10.92 -6.50 -19.18
N LYS A 149 -12.19 -6.16 -18.90
CA LYS A 149 -13.26 -7.14 -18.93
C LYS A 149 -13.38 -7.69 -20.35
N SER A 150 -13.64 -8.99 -20.47
CA SER A 150 -13.97 -9.58 -21.79
C SER A 150 -15.23 -8.92 -22.33
N THR A 151 -15.15 -8.46 -23.57
CA THR A 151 -16.31 -7.98 -24.32
C THR A 151 -16.99 -9.11 -25.11
N ASP A 152 -16.48 -10.33 -24.94
CA ASP A 152 -16.97 -11.49 -25.69
C ASP A 152 -18.28 -11.98 -25.07
N THR A 153 -19.39 -11.44 -25.56
CA THR A 153 -20.75 -11.92 -25.33
C THR A 153 -21.18 -12.86 -26.46
N THR A 154 -20.30 -13.69 -26.95
CA THR A 154 -20.70 -14.74 -27.89
C THR A 154 -21.46 -15.81 -27.13
N PHE A 155 -22.78 -15.68 -27.13
CA PHE A 155 -23.66 -16.82 -26.92
C PHE A 155 -23.46 -17.76 -28.11
N ASN A 156 -22.64 -18.77 -27.97
CA ASN A 156 -22.68 -19.87 -28.89
C ASN A 156 -24.00 -20.62 -28.67
N GLN A 157 -24.86 -20.58 -29.65
CA GLN A 157 -26.07 -21.39 -29.77
C GLN A 157 -25.69 -22.86 -29.91
#